data_0d3abd24088881dc1523fa37d04995c1
#
_entry.id   0d3abd24088881dc1523fa37d04995c1
#
_cell.length_a   1.000
_cell.length_b   1.000
_cell.length_c   1.000
_cell.angle_alpha   90.00
_cell.angle_beta   90.00
_cell.angle_gamma   90.00
#
_symmetry.space_group_name_H-M   'P 1'
#
loop_
_entity.id
_entity.type
_entity.pdbx_description
1 polymer ?
#
loop_
_entity_poly.entity_id
_entity_poly.type
_entity_poly.pdbx_seq_one_letter_code
_entity_poly.pdbx_strand_id
1 'polypeptide(L)'
;NIIGREILDSRGNPTVEVDVYLENGVMGRAAVPSGASTGEREALEMRDGDKSRFCGKGVLNAVNNVNTVLHDNIIGMEVEDQRAIDEAMLKLDGTKTKSNLGANAILGVSMACLKAAANNSGKPLYAYVGEGKTLPVPMMNIINGGAHADNSLDFQEYMIIPQRETIHERVRVGAEVFHSLKNVLKEKGYATSVGDEGGFAPNLKSNKEGFELITEAVERAGYKPYEDVCYAIDVAASEFYRDGKYHLDGEGKVLTTDELIEYYKDLVNTYPIISIEDAVDENDWEGFSKVTRELGDKIQLVGDDLFVTNKECLQKGIDNKAGNAILLKVNQIGTITETLETIELAKSNGYKTIISHRYKVNDFCDSPVKIGREIFLLFYKEEDFRFKTTITGLASSVRLRRAGIAASCSGWIK
;
A
#
# COMPACT_ATOMS: atom_id res chain seq x y z
N ASN A 1 18.92 -23.57 3.44
CA ASN A 1 18.53 -23.37 4.83
C ASN A 1 17.54 -22.19 4.92
N ILE A 2 16.50 -22.27 5.76
CA ILE A 2 15.47 -21.23 5.98
C ILE A 2 15.49 -20.86 7.44
N ILE A 3 15.61 -19.58 7.77
CA ILE A 3 15.69 -19.08 9.15
C ILE A 3 14.72 -17.91 9.33
N GLY A 4 13.72 -18.08 10.17
CA GLY A 4 12.79 -17.04 10.61
C GLY A 4 13.21 -16.40 11.93
N ARG A 5 12.92 -15.11 12.09
CA ARG A 5 13.11 -14.38 13.35
C ARG A 5 12.05 -13.32 13.55
N GLU A 6 11.82 -12.92 14.79
CA GLU A 6 11.00 -11.79 15.16
C GLU A 6 11.84 -10.51 15.11
N ILE A 7 11.35 -9.48 14.44
CA ILE A 7 11.92 -8.13 14.42
C ILE A 7 10.83 -7.10 14.72
N LEU A 8 11.16 -5.82 14.86
CA LEU A 8 10.19 -4.75 15.08
C LEU A 8 9.96 -3.95 13.79
N ASP A 9 8.69 -3.62 13.53
CA ASP A 9 8.31 -2.68 12.49
C ASP A 9 8.55 -1.22 12.91
N SER A 10 8.27 -0.24 12.04
CA SER A 10 8.44 1.19 12.33
C SER A 10 7.52 1.74 13.42
N ARG A 11 6.47 1.00 13.78
CA ARG A 11 5.53 1.32 14.86
C ARG A 11 5.90 0.64 16.18
N GLY A 12 7.01 -0.14 16.20
CA GLY A 12 7.44 -0.93 17.36
C GLY A 12 6.64 -2.22 17.56
N ASN A 13 5.84 -2.67 16.59
CA ASN A 13 5.15 -3.95 16.66
C ASN A 13 6.04 -5.07 16.10
N PRO A 14 5.99 -6.27 16.68
CA PRO A 14 6.69 -7.44 16.13
C PRO A 14 6.21 -7.79 14.72
N THR A 15 7.15 -8.21 13.87
CA THR A 15 6.89 -8.84 12.58
C THR A 15 7.93 -9.92 12.28
N VAL A 16 7.70 -10.68 11.21
CA VAL A 16 8.55 -11.80 10.80
C VAL A 16 9.59 -11.32 9.79
N GLU A 17 10.87 -11.73 9.99
CA GLU A 17 11.92 -11.65 8.99
C GLU A 17 12.41 -13.06 8.68
N VAL A 18 12.64 -13.35 7.38
CA VAL A 18 13.10 -14.66 6.91
C VAL A 18 14.35 -14.52 6.06
N ASP A 19 15.35 -15.38 6.35
CA ASP A 19 16.52 -15.62 5.50
C ASP A 19 16.39 -16.97 4.81
N VAL A 20 16.66 -17.01 3.50
CA VAL A 20 16.80 -18.22 2.71
C VAL A 20 18.24 -18.28 2.20
N TYR A 21 18.96 -19.37 2.53
CA TYR A 21 20.32 -19.64 2.08
C TYR A 21 20.33 -20.78 1.07
N LEU A 22 20.91 -20.54 -0.09
CA LEU A 22 21.14 -21.56 -1.12
C LEU A 22 22.41 -22.38 -0.84
N GLU A 23 22.57 -23.52 -1.49
CA GLU A 23 23.75 -24.39 -1.33
C GLU A 23 25.06 -23.69 -1.68
N ASN A 24 25.04 -22.78 -2.65
CA ASN A 24 26.19 -22.00 -3.06
C ASN A 24 26.51 -20.79 -2.17
N GLY A 25 25.79 -20.63 -1.05
CA GLY A 25 25.97 -19.53 -0.10
C GLY A 25 25.26 -18.24 -0.47
N VAL A 26 24.56 -18.17 -1.60
CA VAL A 26 23.72 -17.00 -1.94
C VAL A 26 22.53 -16.94 -0.97
N MET A 27 22.15 -15.74 -0.58
CA MET A 27 21.08 -15.50 0.41
C MET A 27 20.04 -14.51 -0.11
N GLY A 28 18.78 -14.77 0.25
CA GLY A 28 17.68 -13.84 0.15
C GLY A 28 17.10 -13.54 1.53
N ARG A 29 16.83 -12.26 1.84
CA ARG A 29 16.23 -11.81 3.11
C ARG A 29 14.96 -11.04 2.84
N ALA A 30 13.91 -11.33 3.59
CA ALA A 30 12.66 -10.60 3.53
C ALA A 30 12.09 -10.34 4.93
N ALA A 31 11.66 -9.10 5.16
CA ALA A 31 10.87 -8.72 6.31
C ALA A 31 9.42 -8.53 5.87
N VAL A 32 8.48 -9.06 6.64
CA VAL A 32 7.06 -9.09 6.29
C VAL A 32 6.39 -7.78 6.68
N PRO A 33 5.69 -7.08 5.76
CA PRO A 33 4.92 -5.90 6.12
C PRO A 33 3.67 -6.27 6.92
N SER A 34 3.31 -5.43 7.89
CA SER A 34 2.09 -5.56 8.70
C SER A 34 1.20 -4.33 8.50
N GLY A 35 -0.11 -4.54 8.32
CA GLY A 35 -1.09 -3.48 8.15
C GLY A 35 -1.49 -2.77 9.45
N ALA A 36 -2.03 -1.55 9.33
CA ALA A 36 -2.66 -0.83 10.43
C ALA A 36 -4.16 -1.18 10.50
N SER A 37 -4.86 -1.13 9.38
CA SER A 37 -6.23 -1.59 9.17
C SER A 37 -6.23 -2.88 8.33
N THR A 38 -7.22 -3.74 8.47
CA THR A 38 -7.34 -5.01 7.75
C THR A 38 -8.77 -5.22 7.28
N GLY A 39 -8.97 -5.52 5.99
CA GLY A 39 -10.25 -5.96 5.45
C GLY A 39 -10.65 -7.35 5.96
N GLU A 40 -11.93 -7.64 6.02
CA GLU A 40 -12.46 -8.92 6.56
C GLU A 40 -11.96 -10.15 5.80
N ARG A 41 -11.60 -10.00 4.52
CA ARG A 41 -11.20 -11.09 3.62
C ARG A 41 -9.70 -11.29 3.48
N GLU A 42 -8.89 -10.50 4.21
CA GLU A 42 -7.45 -10.64 4.18
C GLU A 42 -6.97 -12.01 4.69
N ALA A 43 -5.82 -12.46 4.18
CA ALA A 43 -5.12 -13.60 4.77
C ALA A 43 -4.66 -13.28 6.19
N LEU A 44 -4.74 -14.27 7.09
CA LEU A 44 -4.53 -14.09 8.52
C LEU A 44 -3.06 -13.84 8.86
N GLU A 45 -2.75 -12.66 9.39
CA GLU A 45 -1.49 -12.40 10.05
C GLU A 45 -1.49 -13.09 11.43
N MET A 46 -0.67 -14.14 11.59
CA MET A 46 -0.62 -14.90 12.82
C MET A 46 0.04 -14.10 13.94
N ARG A 47 -0.70 -13.90 15.04
CA ARG A 47 -0.26 -13.26 16.26
C ARG A 47 -0.32 -14.25 17.43
N ASP A 48 0.62 -14.13 18.38
CA ASP A 48 0.72 -15.08 19.52
C ASP A 48 -0.45 -14.96 20.49
N GLY A 49 -1.06 -13.77 20.62
CA GLY A 49 -2.17 -13.51 21.55
C GLY A 49 -1.72 -13.41 23.01
N ASP A 50 -0.46 -13.66 23.34
CA ASP A 50 0.09 -13.54 24.68
C ASP A 50 0.22 -12.08 25.11
N LYS A 51 -0.71 -11.59 25.91
CA LYS A 51 -0.76 -10.20 26.38
C LYS A 51 0.44 -9.80 27.25
N SER A 52 1.18 -10.75 27.82
CA SER A 52 2.38 -10.46 28.60
C SER A 52 3.57 -10.03 27.72
N ARG A 53 3.45 -10.27 26.39
CA ARG A 53 4.49 -10.01 25.42
C ARG A 53 3.92 -9.17 24.27
N PHE A 54 4.47 -7.96 24.06
CA PHE A 54 4.02 -7.01 23.01
C PHE A 54 2.49 -6.80 22.97
N CYS A 55 1.81 -6.80 24.13
CA CYS A 55 0.37 -6.65 24.25
C CYS A 55 -0.44 -7.67 23.40
N GLY A 56 0.09 -8.88 23.18
CA GLY A 56 -0.52 -9.93 22.38
C GLY A 56 -0.11 -9.94 20.90
N LYS A 57 0.69 -8.95 20.46
CA LYS A 57 1.09 -8.81 19.06
C LYS A 57 2.38 -9.56 18.67
N GLY A 58 2.94 -10.41 19.56
CA GLY A 58 4.09 -11.25 19.26
C GLY A 58 3.86 -12.14 18.04
N VAL A 59 4.94 -12.60 17.38
CA VAL A 59 4.89 -13.44 16.17
C VAL A 59 5.73 -14.71 16.28
N LEU A 60 6.02 -15.17 17.50
CA LEU A 60 6.87 -16.35 17.71
C LEU A 60 6.25 -17.64 17.14
N ASN A 61 4.91 -17.76 17.14
CA ASN A 61 4.23 -18.89 16.50
C ASN A 61 4.49 -18.91 14.99
N ALA A 62 4.37 -17.77 14.32
CA ALA A 62 4.70 -17.66 12.91
C ALA A 62 6.18 -17.93 12.64
N VAL A 63 7.09 -17.40 13.46
CA VAL A 63 8.54 -17.68 13.40
C VAL A 63 8.82 -19.18 13.58
N ASN A 64 8.15 -19.84 14.53
CA ASN A 64 8.27 -21.28 14.73
C ASN A 64 7.82 -22.07 13.49
N ASN A 65 6.71 -21.66 12.86
CA ASN A 65 6.22 -22.29 11.63
C ASN A 65 7.24 -22.15 10.48
N VAL A 66 7.92 -20.99 10.38
CA VAL A 66 9.02 -20.81 9.41
C VAL A 66 10.17 -21.77 9.69
N ASN A 67 10.61 -21.86 10.97
CA ASN A 67 11.80 -22.62 11.36
C ASN A 67 11.58 -24.15 11.45
N THR A 68 10.34 -24.62 11.36
CA THR A 68 9.97 -26.03 11.44
C THR A 68 9.19 -26.46 10.19
N VAL A 69 7.87 -26.26 10.17
CA VAL A 69 7.00 -26.80 9.12
C VAL A 69 7.41 -26.32 7.73
N LEU A 70 7.62 -25.02 7.54
CA LEU A 70 8.01 -24.47 6.23
C LEU A 70 9.44 -24.86 5.88
N HIS A 71 10.37 -24.74 6.84
CA HIS A 71 11.76 -25.19 6.66
C HIS A 71 11.82 -26.64 6.17
N ASP A 72 11.21 -27.59 6.89
CA ASP A 72 11.36 -29.03 6.63
C ASP A 72 10.71 -29.46 5.31
N ASN A 73 9.72 -28.73 4.82
CA ASN A 73 9.01 -29.08 3.58
C ASN A 73 9.44 -28.29 2.33
N ILE A 74 10.15 -27.17 2.49
CA ILE A 74 10.59 -26.34 1.36
C ILE A 74 12.08 -26.55 1.04
N ILE A 75 12.88 -26.99 2.00
CA ILE A 75 14.30 -27.31 1.75
C ILE A 75 14.43 -28.37 0.63
N GLY A 76 15.39 -28.13 -0.28
CA GLY A 76 15.65 -28.99 -1.41
C GLY A 76 14.80 -28.68 -2.65
N MET A 77 13.85 -27.75 -2.56
CA MET A 77 13.13 -27.27 -3.74
C MET A 77 13.99 -26.32 -4.57
N GLU A 78 13.71 -26.27 -5.87
CA GLU A 78 14.37 -25.34 -6.80
C GLU A 78 13.91 -23.90 -6.51
N VAL A 79 14.85 -23.03 -6.12
CA VAL A 79 14.54 -21.66 -5.68
C VAL A 79 13.98 -20.78 -6.81
N GLU A 80 14.28 -21.12 -8.06
CA GLU A 80 13.80 -20.39 -9.24
C GLU A 80 12.34 -20.74 -9.57
N ASP A 81 11.82 -21.86 -9.06
CA ASP A 81 10.40 -22.23 -9.21
C ASP A 81 9.54 -21.65 -8.07
N GLN A 82 9.37 -20.32 -8.11
CA GLN A 82 8.57 -19.58 -7.13
C GLN A 82 7.16 -20.17 -6.99
N ARG A 83 6.54 -20.57 -8.11
CA ARG A 83 5.19 -21.13 -8.10
C ARG A 83 5.12 -22.44 -7.32
N ALA A 84 6.03 -23.36 -7.58
CA ALA A 84 6.05 -24.64 -6.87
C ALA A 84 6.27 -24.45 -5.36
N ILE A 85 7.11 -23.50 -4.96
CA ILE A 85 7.37 -23.17 -3.55
C ILE A 85 6.09 -22.61 -2.91
N ASP A 86 5.45 -21.63 -3.51
CA ASP A 86 4.25 -20.99 -2.97
C ASP A 86 3.09 -22.01 -2.88
N GLU A 87 2.84 -22.80 -3.93
CA GLU A 87 1.81 -23.84 -3.95
C GLU A 87 2.08 -24.94 -2.88
N ALA A 88 3.32 -25.32 -2.64
CA ALA A 88 3.68 -26.25 -1.57
C ALA A 88 3.30 -25.67 -0.19
N MET A 89 3.62 -24.40 0.08
CA MET A 89 3.27 -23.74 1.33
C MET A 89 1.75 -23.60 1.52
N LEU A 90 1.02 -23.23 0.44
CA LEU A 90 -0.45 -23.15 0.46
C LEU A 90 -1.10 -24.51 0.75
N LYS A 91 -0.56 -25.58 0.18
CA LYS A 91 -1.01 -26.94 0.44
C LYS A 91 -0.74 -27.39 1.88
N LEU A 92 0.39 -26.99 2.46
CA LEU A 92 0.72 -27.27 3.85
C LEU A 92 -0.22 -26.56 4.83
N ASP A 93 -0.56 -25.30 4.54
CA ASP A 93 -1.54 -24.56 5.33
C ASP A 93 -2.95 -25.15 5.20
N GLY A 94 -3.39 -25.43 3.97
CA GLY A 94 -4.67 -26.05 3.64
C GLY A 94 -5.90 -25.19 3.89
N THR A 95 -5.76 -23.91 4.30
CA THR A 95 -6.87 -22.97 4.50
C THR A 95 -6.85 -21.82 3.50
N LYS A 96 -8.02 -21.26 3.19
CA LYS A 96 -8.11 -20.11 2.28
C LYS A 96 -7.44 -18.85 2.85
N THR A 97 -7.51 -18.67 4.16
CA THR A 97 -7.00 -17.48 4.87
C THR A 97 -5.59 -17.68 5.44
N LYS A 98 -4.94 -18.81 5.13
CA LYS A 98 -3.60 -19.13 5.65
C LYS A 98 -3.53 -19.13 7.19
N SER A 99 -4.61 -19.58 7.83
CA SER A 99 -4.79 -19.49 9.29
C SER A 99 -4.01 -20.53 10.08
N ASN A 100 -3.56 -21.63 9.46
CA ASN A 100 -2.81 -22.69 10.16
C ASN A 100 -1.33 -22.35 10.33
N LEU A 101 -0.69 -21.76 9.33
CA LEU A 101 0.73 -21.39 9.37
C LEU A 101 0.95 -19.89 9.57
N GLY A 102 -0.03 -19.08 9.18
CA GLY A 102 0.04 -17.63 9.18
C GLY A 102 0.51 -17.06 7.84
N ALA A 103 -0.24 -16.11 7.30
CA ALA A 103 0.12 -15.42 6.06
C ALA A 103 1.49 -14.74 6.16
N ASN A 104 1.86 -14.22 7.34
CA ASN A 104 3.16 -13.61 7.61
C ASN A 104 4.31 -14.63 7.54
N ALA A 105 4.14 -15.86 8.03
CA ALA A 105 5.15 -16.91 7.89
C ALA A 105 5.34 -17.32 6.43
N ILE A 106 4.24 -17.58 5.71
CA ILE A 106 4.23 -17.99 4.30
C ILE A 106 4.83 -16.90 3.42
N LEU A 107 4.39 -15.65 3.58
CA LEU A 107 4.90 -14.52 2.79
C LEU A 107 6.38 -14.26 3.05
N GLY A 108 6.84 -14.41 4.28
CA GLY A 108 8.25 -14.27 4.62
C GLY A 108 9.13 -15.21 3.81
N VAL A 109 8.76 -16.50 3.74
CA VAL A 109 9.48 -17.51 2.95
C VAL A 109 9.34 -17.22 1.46
N SER A 110 8.12 -16.94 0.95
CA SER A 110 7.86 -16.62 -0.45
C SER A 110 8.74 -15.47 -0.97
N MET A 111 8.77 -14.34 -0.24
CA MET A 111 9.60 -13.19 -0.61
C MET A 111 11.10 -13.47 -0.49
N ALA A 112 11.52 -14.20 0.53
CA ALA A 112 12.94 -14.50 0.73
C ALA A 112 13.47 -15.44 -0.36
N CYS A 113 12.68 -16.45 -0.79
CA CYS A 113 12.99 -17.31 -1.93
C CYS A 113 13.13 -16.52 -3.23
N LEU A 114 12.17 -15.64 -3.53
CA LEU A 114 12.25 -14.78 -4.72
C LEU A 114 13.54 -13.94 -4.75
N LYS A 115 13.91 -13.36 -3.60
CA LYS A 115 15.15 -12.59 -3.51
C LYS A 115 16.40 -13.44 -3.63
N ALA A 116 16.40 -14.64 -3.07
CA ALA A 116 17.51 -15.59 -3.22
C ALA A 116 17.68 -15.98 -4.70
N ALA A 117 16.60 -16.26 -5.42
CA ALA A 117 16.61 -16.56 -6.85
C ALA A 117 17.14 -15.38 -7.68
N ALA A 118 16.67 -14.17 -7.42
CA ALA A 118 17.18 -12.96 -8.09
C ALA A 118 18.68 -12.76 -7.84
N ASN A 119 19.13 -12.87 -6.58
CA ASN A 119 20.54 -12.77 -6.22
C ASN A 119 21.38 -13.85 -6.87
N ASN A 120 20.87 -15.09 -6.92
CA ASN A 120 21.53 -16.22 -7.59
C ASN A 120 21.72 -15.98 -9.09
N SER A 121 20.75 -15.37 -9.74
CA SER A 121 20.81 -15.00 -11.16
C SER A 121 21.70 -13.79 -11.45
N GLY A 122 22.23 -13.12 -10.42
CA GLY A 122 23.01 -11.88 -10.54
C GLY A 122 22.20 -10.67 -11.01
N LYS A 123 20.87 -10.73 -10.96
CA LYS A 123 19.96 -9.68 -11.41
C LYS A 123 19.37 -8.91 -10.23
N PRO A 124 19.18 -7.59 -10.34
CA PRO A 124 18.31 -6.89 -9.39
C PRO A 124 16.88 -7.44 -9.48
N LEU A 125 16.16 -7.46 -8.36
CA LEU A 125 14.87 -8.15 -8.25
C LEU A 125 13.88 -7.71 -9.34
N TYR A 126 13.77 -6.40 -9.64
CA TYR A 126 12.89 -5.90 -10.70
C TYR A 126 13.22 -6.47 -12.10
N ALA A 127 14.49 -6.69 -12.40
CA ALA A 127 14.92 -7.25 -13.68
C ALA A 127 14.85 -8.79 -13.72
N TYR A 128 14.73 -9.42 -12.55
CA TYR A 128 14.48 -10.86 -12.44
C TYR A 128 13.01 -11.19 -12.71
N VAL A 129 12.09 -10.41 -12.14
CA VAL A 129 10.64 -10.67 -12.24
C VAL A 129 10.01 -10.05 -13.49
N GLY A 130 10.57 -8.96 -14.01
CA GLY A 130 10.00 -8.26 -15.17
C GLY A 130 10.99 -7.44 -15.97
N GLU A 131 10.51 -6.80 -17.04
CA GLU A 131 11.32 -5.97 -17.92
C GLU A 131 11.01 -4.45 -17.76
N GLY A 132 10.29 -4.08 -16.70
CA GLY A 132 9.81 -2.72 -16.49
C GLY A 132 10.93 -1.71 -16.27
N LYS A 133 10.80 -0.52 -16.86
CA LYS A 133 11.77 0.58 -16.78
C LYS A 133 11.17 1.89 -16.28
N THR A 134 9.86 1.94 -16.16
CA THR A 134 9.12 3.17 -15.77
C THR A 134 8.87 3.19 -14.26
N LEU A 135 9.05 4.31 -13.58
CA LEU A 135 8.68 4.47 -12.16
C LEU A 135 7.22 4.95 -12.06
N PRO A 136 6.41 4.42 -11.13
CA PRO A 136 5.02 4.85 -11.00
C PRO A 136 4.87 6.29 -10.54
N VAL A 137 3.69 6.82 -10.79
CA VAL A 137 3.29 8.14 -10.30
C VAL A 137 3.00 8.05 -8.80
N PRO A 138 3.69 8.81 -7.94
CA PRO A 138 3.44 8.75 -6.50
C PRO A 138 2.12 9.44 -6.14
N MET A 139 1.32 8.77 -5.33
CA MET A 139 0.19 9.31 -4.57
C MET A 139 0.69 9.55 -3.14
N MET A 140 0.76 10.81 -2.72
CA MET A 140 1.42 11.20 -1.48
C MET A 140 0.39 11.63 -0.45
N ASN A 141 0.22 10.86 0.62
CA ASN A 141 -0.65 11.20 1.72
C ASN A 141 -0.12 12.41 2.50
N ILE A 142 -0.93 13.46 2.66
CA ILE A 142 -0.57 14.71 3.32
C ILE A 142 -1.53 15.17 4.42
N ILE A 143 -2.77 14.62 4.47
CA ILE A 143 -3.70 14.76 5.59
C ILE A 143 -4.26 13.38 5.92
N ASN A 144 -4.33 13.06 7.21
CA ASN A 144 -4.95 11.86 7.75
C ASN A 144 -6.22 12.19 8.53
N GLY A 145 -7.19 11.28 8.45
CA GLY A 145 -8.40 11.22 9.25
C GLY A 145 -8.85 9.78 9.47
N GLY A 146 -10.11 9.54 9.73
CA GLY A 146 -10.66 8.20 9.94
C GLY A 146 -9.88 7.39 10.96
N ALA A 147 -9.65 6.11 10.67
CA ALA A 147 -8.88 5.21 11.53
C ALA A 147 -7.39 5.56 11.65
N HIS A 148 -6.84 6.42 10.77
CA HIS A 148 -5.42 6.80 10.78
C HIS A 148 -5.09 8.02 11.64
N ALA A 149 -6.10 8.69 12.22
CA ALA A 149 -5.90 9.85 13.08
C ALA A 149 -7.04 10.03 14.09
N ASP A 150 -6.69 10.44 15.31
CA ASP A 150 -7.68 10.84 16.32
C ASP A 150 -8.10 12.30 16.07
N ASN A 151 -8.99 12.51 15.10
CA ASN A 151 -9.51 13.81 14.71
C ASN A 151 -10.95 13.72 14.18
N SER A 152 -11.47 14.83 13.67
CA SER A 152 -12.87 14.97 13.22
C SER A 152 -13.10 14.59 11.74
N LEU A 153 -12.09 14.16 10.99
CA LEU A 153 -12.25 13.80 9.59
C LEU A 153 -12.75 12.36 9.45
N ASP A 154 -13.75 12.14 8.61
CA ASP A 154 -14.28 10.81 8.34
C ASP A 154 -13.42 10.07 7.30
N PHE A 155 -12.88 10.77 6.29
CA PHE A 155 -12.03 10.18 5.25
C PHE A 155 -10.63 9.91 5.78
N GLN A 156 -10.08 8.73 5.46
CA GLN A 156 -8.86 8.21 6.06
C GLN A 156 -7.59 8.88 5.56
N GLU A 157 -7.51 9.17 4.23
CA GLU A 157 -6.32 9.77 3.63
C GLU A 157 -6.66 10.77 2.54
N TYR A 158 -5.95 11.90 2.55
CA TYR A 158 -5.97 12.89 1.49
C TYR A 158 -4.59 12.95 0.84
N MET A 159 -4.54 12.64 -0.43
CA MET A 159 -3.30 12.50 -1.17
C MET A 159 -3.18 13.55 -2.27
N ILE A 160 -1.94 13.94 -2.56
CA ILE A 160 -1.59 14.73 -3.74
C ILE A 160 -0.85 13.86 -4.76
N ILE A 161 -1.05 14.18 -6.04
CA ILE A 161 -0.46 13.50 -7.19
C ILE A 161 0.19 14.56 -8.07
N PRO A 162 1.49 14.88 -7.88
CA PRO A 162 2.18 15.86 -8.69
C PRO A 162 2.31 15.40 -10.14
N GLN A 163 1.89 16.28 -11.07
CA GLN A 163 1.92 16.07 -12.52
C GLN A 163 3.24 16.58 -13.08
N ARG A 164 4.30 15.76 -13.03
CA ARG A 164 5.64 16.06 -13.54
C ARG A 164 6.20 14.84 -14.29
N GLU A 165 7.11 15.08 -15.21
CA GLU A 165 7.70 14.00 -16.03
C GLU A 165 8.59 13.07 -15.20
N THR A 166 9.39 13.61 -14.28
CA THR A 166 10.35 12.81 -13.52
C THR A 166 9.90 12.59 -12.08
N ILE A 167 10.25 11.44 -11.52
CA ILE A 167 9.97 11.13 -10.10
C ILE A 167 10.67 12.14 -9.16
N HIS A 168 11.84 12.65 -9.53
CA HIS A 168 12.55 13.66 -8.76
C HIS A 168 11.73 14.94 -8.62
N GLU A 169 11.18 15.45 -9.74
CA GLU A 169 10.34 16.64 -9.72
C GLU A 169 8.99 16.39 -9.01
N ARG A 170 8.39 15.21 -9.16
CA ARG A 170 7.19 14.85 -8.40
C ARG A 170 7.43 14.87 -6.90
N VAL A 171 8.55 14.29 -6.43
CA VAL A 171 8.92 14.30 -5.01
C VAL A 171 9.20 15.73 -4.52
N ARG A 172 9.87 16.56 -5.32
CA ARG A 172 10.12 17.96 -4.97
C ARG A 172 8.82 18.73 -4.77
N VAL A 173 7.92 18.68 -5.75
CA VAL A 173 6.60 19.33 -5.67
C VAL A 173 5.83 18.83 -4.44
N GLY A 174 5.79 17.53 -4.21
CA GLY A 174 5.13 16.95 -3.03
C GLY A 174 5.70 17.49 -1.71
N ALA A 175 7.01 17.57 -1.56
CA ALA A 175 7.66 18.11 -0.37
C ALA A 175 7.36 19.60 -0.18
N GLU A 176 7.40 20.39 -1.24
CA GLU A 176 7.12 21.83 -1.19
C GLU A 176 5.65 22.10 -0.79
N VAL A 177 4.69 21.36 -1.38
CA VAL A 177 3.27 21.44 -1.01
C VAL A 177 3.05 21.00 0.45
N PHE A 178 3.69 19.92 0.90
CA PHE A 178 3.58 19.45 2.30
C PHE A 178 4.06 20.50 3.30
N HIS A 179 5.19 21.16 3.02
CA HIS A 179 5.70 22.24 3.87
C HIS A 179 4.81 23.50 3.81
N SER A 180 4.26 23.81 2.64
CA SER A 180 3.27 24.88 2.50
C SER A 180 2.01 24.59 3.33
N LEU A 181 1.48 23.36 3.25
CA LEU A 181 0.33 22.93 4.05
C LEU A 181 0.58 23.07 5.56
N LYS A 182 1.79 22.72 6.02
CA LYS A 182 2.17 22.93 7.42
C LYS A 182 2.04 24.40 7.85
N ASN A 183 2.43 25.32 6.97
CA ASN A 183 2.35 26.75 7.26
C ASN A 183 0.88 27.24 7.25
N VAL A 184 0.09 26.80 6.28
CA VAL A 184 -1.36 27.09 6.20
C VAL A 184 -2.07 26.63 7.47
N LEU A 185 -1.82 25.39 7.91
CA LEU A 185 -2.42 24.84 9.14
C LEU A 185 -2.05 25.66 10.37
N LYS A 186 -0.76 26.01 10.53
CA LYS A 186 -0.30 26.83 11.64
C LYS A 186 -0.94 28.22 11.69
N GLU A 187 -1.01 28.89 10.55
CA GLU A 187 -1.60 30.23 10.44
C GLU A 187 -3.10 30.25 10.79
N LYS A 188 -3.80 29.14 10.46
CA LYS A 188 -5.20 28.94 10.80
C LYS A 188 -5.42 28.39 12.21
N GLY A 189 -4.36 28.11 12.97
CA GLY A 189 -4.42 27.60 14.35
C GLY A 189 -4.70 26.10 14.46
N TYR A 190 -4.54 25.35 13.36
CA TYR A 190 -4.69 23.89 13.36
C TYR A 190 -3.45 23.16 13.84
N ALA A 191 -3.66 21.93 14.36
CA ALA A 191 -2.57 21.03 14.74
C ALA A 191 -1.74 20.62 13.51
N THR A 192 -0.42 20.47 13.73
CA THR A 192 0.53 19.96 12.72
C THR A 192 1.20 18.66 13.19
N SER A 193 0.60 17.96 14.15
CA SER A 193 0.90 16.55 14.42
C SER A 193 0.51 15.70 13.23
N VAL A 194 1.16 14.55 13.10
CA VAL A 194 0.93 13.64 11.99
C VAL A 194 0.21 12.38 12.47
N GLY A 195 -0.63 11.82 11.61
CA GLY A 195 -1.27 10.53 11.82
C GLY A 195 -0.36 9.35 11.47
N ASP A 196 -0.93 8.16 11.48
CA ASP A 196 -0.22 6.89 11.31
C ASP A 196 0.47 6.76 9.96
N GLU A 197 -0.06 7.40 8.93
CA GLU A 197 0.46 7.38 7.56
C GLU A 197 1.24 8.66 7.18
N GLY A 198 1.60 9.49 8.17
CA GLY A 198 2.51 10.62 8.02
C GLY A 198 1.90 11.91 7.45
N GLY A 199 0.60 11.94 7.14
CA GLY A 199 -0.16 13.15 6.86
C GLY A 199 -0.46 13.94 8.14
N PHE A 200 -0.69 15.26 8.03
CA PHE A 200 -1.14 16.05 9.17
C PHE A 200 -2.53 15.59 9.64
N ALA A 201 -2.77 15.69 10.93
CA ALA A 201 -4.03 15.25 11.57
C ALA A 201 -4.77 16.43 12.24
N PRO A 202 -5.22 17.44 11.50
CA PRO A 202 -5.96 18.57 12.07
C PRO A 202 -7.41 18.18 12.38
N ASN A 203 -8.01 18.82 13.38
CA ASN A 203 -9.46 18.81 13.60
C ASN A 203 -10.12 19.82 12.66
N LEU A 204 -10.71 19.34 11.56
CA LEU A 204 -11.39 20.16 10.57
C LEU A 204 -12.92 20.11 10.76
N LYS A 205 -13.63 21.06 10.14
CA LYS A 205 -15.10 21.17 10.26
C LYS A 205 -15.83 20.23 9.30
N SER A 206 -15.15 19.78 8.23
CA SER A 206 -15.72 18.90 7.23
C SER A 206 -14.62 18.21 6.42
N ASN A 207 -14.95 17.12 5.75
CA ASN A 207 -14.06 16.46 4.79
C ASN A 207 -13.68 17.40 3.63
N LYS A 208 -14.59 18.30 3.23
CA LYS A 208 -14.36 19.30 2.17
C LYS A 208 -13.28 20.33 2.57
N GLU A 209 -13.19 20.74 3.82
CA GLU A 209 -12.17 21.68 4.32
C GLU A 209 -10.75 21.11 4.13
N GLY A 210 -10.58 19.80 4.16
CA GLY A 210 -9.29 19.15 3.84
C GLY A 210 -8.81 19.52 2.42
N PHE A 211 -9.69 19.47 1.44
CA PHE A 211 -9.36 19.85 0.06
C PHE A 211 -9.15 21.35 -0.10
N GLU A 212 -9.90 22.20 0.62
CA GLU A 212 -9.69 23.64 0.62
C GLU A 212 -8.30 24.01 1.11
N LEU A 213 -7.85 23.39 2.21
CA LEU A 213 -6.52 23.59 2.77
C LEU A 213 -5.40 23.08 1.86
N ILE A 214 -5.60 21.93 1.21
CA ILE A 214 -4.66 21.39 0.24
C ILE A 214 -4.56 22.33 -0.97
N THR A 215 -5.69 22.81 -1.49
CA THR A 215 -5.73 23.73 -2.63
C THR A 215 -4.99 25.02 -2.30
N GLU A 216 -5.25 25.62 -1.13
CA GLU A 216 -4.52 26.80 -0.65
C GLU A 216 -3.01 26.53 -0.52
N ALA A 217 -2.62 25.36 -0.04
CA ALA A 217 -1.23 24.96 0.11
C ALA A 217 -0.53 24.79 -1.25
N VAL A 218 -1.22 24.20 -2.23
CA VAL A 218 -0.72 24.04 -3.62
C VAL A 218 -0.47 25.40 -4.26
N GLU A 219 -1.44 26.32 -4.16
CA GLU A 219 -1.34 27.67 -4.71
C GLU A 219 -0.24 28.50 -4.05
N ARG A 220 -0.13 28.44 -2.70
CA ARG A 220 0.95 29.13 -1.97
C ARG A 220 2.34 28.56 -2.25
N ALA A 221 2.44 27.29 -2.62
CA ALA A 221 3.67 26.69 -3.08
C ALA A 221 4.05 27.10 -4.53
N GLY A 222 3.19 27.87 -5.20
CA GLY A 222 3.40 28.36 -6.57
C GLY A 222 2.97 27.37 -7.65
N TYR A 223 2.12 26.40 -7.31
CA TYR A 223 1.60 25.40 -8.22
C TYR A 223 0.11 25.62 -8.50
N LYS A 224 -0.38 25.05 -9.59
CA LYS A 224 -1.78 25.15 -9.99
C LYS A 224 -2.49 23.82 -9.78
N PRO A 225 -3.64 23.81 -9.03
CA PRO A 225 -4.54 22.67 -9.04
C PRO A 225 -4.97 22.30 -10.47
N TYR A 226 -5.23 21.02 -10.73
CA TYR A 226 -5.47 20.40 -12.05
C TYR A 226 -4.25 20.29 -12.97
N GLU A 227 -3.45 21.38 -13.14
CA GLU A 227 -2.31 21.38 -14.08
C GLU A 227 -1.07 20.72 -13.45
N ASP A 228 -0.72 21.14 -12.25
CA ASP A 228 0.52 20.74 -11.58
C ASP A 228 0.32 19.67 -10.52
N VAL A 229 -0.86 19.67 -9.87
CA VAL A 229 -1.19 18.76 -8.78
C VAL A 229 -2.65 18.36 -8.88
N CYS A 230 -2.90 17.04 -8.94
CA CYS A 230 -4.20 16.43 -8.76
C CYS A 230 -4.30 15.80 -7.37
N TYR A 231 -5.51 15.40 -6.97
CA TYR A 231 -5.77 14.83 -5.65
C TYR A 231 -6.27 13.39 -5.75
N ALA A 232 -6.07 12.64 -4.68
CA ALA A 232 -6.71 11.36 -4.45
C ALA A 232 -7.15 11.26 -2.99
N ILE A 233 -8.12 10.42 -2.74
CA ILE A 233 -8.59 10.09 -1.39
C ILE A 233 -8.65 8.59 -1.20
N ASP A 234 -8.41 8.20 0.03
CA ASP A 234 -8.84 6.93 0.58
C ASP A 234 -9.97 7.24 1.57
N VAL A 235 -11.15 6.78 1.24
CA VAL A 235 -12.35 7.04 2.05
C VAL A 235 -12.46 6.02 3.17
N ALA A 236 -12.04 4.77 2.93
CA ALA A 236 -12.22 3.64 3.83
C ALA A 236 -13.66 3.56 4.38
N ALA A 237 -14.64 3.59 3.47
CA ALA A 237 -16.04 3.82 3.83
C ALA A 237 -16.64 2.76 4.76
N SER A 238 -16.05 1.56 4.82
CA SER A 238 -16.44 0.51 5.77
C SER A 238 -16.30 0.95 7.23
N GLU A 239 -15.32 1.83 7.56
CA GLU A 239 -15.07 2.30 8.91
C GLU A 239 -16.24 3.13 9.51
N PHE A 240 -17.03 3.79 8.66
CA PHE A 240 -18.18 4.58 9.08
C PHE A 240 -19.52 4.06 8.53
N TYR A 241 -19.54 2.82 7.98
CA TYR A 241 -20.75 2.14 7.57
C TYR A 241 -21.38 1.38 8.75
N ARG A 242 -22.61 1.74 9.14
CA ARG A 242 -23.36 1.06 10.20
C ARG A 242 -24.86 1.23 9.96
N ASP A 243 -25.64 0.23 10.36
CA ASP A 243 -27.11 0.23 10.22
C ASP A 243 -27.60 0.48 8.78
N GLY A 244 -26.83 0.02 7.77
CA GLY A 244 -27.15 0.16 6.36
C GLY A 244 -26.94 1.58 5.80
N LYS A 245 -26.19 2.45 6.50
CA LYS A 245 -25.91 3.82 6.10
C LYS A 245 -24.48 4.24 6.45
N TYR A 246 -24.02 5.30 5.80
CA TYR A 246 -22.74 5.94 6.02
C TYR A 246 -22.86 7.11 6.96
N HIS A 247 -22.21 7.04 8.10
CA HIS A 247 -22.25 8.03 9.16
C HIS A 247 -21.00 8.89 9.14
N LEU A 248 -21.08 10.04 8.49
CA LEU A 248 -20.02 11.04 8.52
C LEU A 248 -20.14 11.84 9.83
N ASP A 249 -19.60 11.25 10.90
CA ASP A 249 -19.77 11.78 12.26
C ASP A 249 -19.12 13.16 12.42
N GLY A 250 -17.99 13.40 11.73
CA GLY A 250 -17.31 14.69 11.71
C GLY A 250 -18.15 15.82 11.10
N GLU A 251 -19.09 15.49 10.22
CA GLU A 251 -20.02 16.44 9.59
C GLU A 251 -21.46 16.35 10.13
N GLY A 252 -21.75 15.39 11.01
CA GLY A 252 -23.08 15.14 11.53
C GLY A 252 -24.08 14.69 10.45
N LYS A 253 -23.63 14.01 9.42
CA LYS A 253 -24.43 13.52 8.29
C LYS A 253 -24.61 12.01 8.35
N VAL A 254 -25.79 11.53 7.93
CA VAL A 254 -26.08 10.11 7.73
C VAL A 254 -26.62 9.94 6.32
N LEU A 255 -25.88 9.22 5.49
CA LEU A 255 -26.10 9.12 4.06
C LEU A 255 -26.41 7.67 3.65
N THR A 256 -27.32 7.53 2.69
CA THR A 256 -27.46 6.29 1.90
C THR A 256 -26.31 6.17 0.90
N THR A 257 -26.13 4.99 0.27
CA THR A 257 -25.15 4.81 -0.81
C THR A 257 -25.35 5.84 -1.93
N ASP A 258 -26.59 6.14 -2.30
CA ASP A 258 -26.89 7.11 -3.36
C ASP A 258 -26.49 8.55 -2.97
N GLU A 259 -26.79 8.95 -1.77
CA GLU A 259 -26.43 10.27 -1.25
C GLU A 259 -24.91 10.43 -1.10
N LEU A 260 -24.20 9.36 -0.71
CA LEU A 260 -22.74 9.35 -0.65
C LEU A 260 -22.12 9.47 -2.06
N ILE A 261 -22.68 8.81 -3.07
CA ILE A 261 -22.24 8.96 -4.46
C ILE A 261 -22.44 10.41 -4.95
N GLU A 262 -23.58 11.05 -4.63
CA GLU A 262 -23.79 12.46 -4.97
C GLU A 262 -22.79 13.38 -4.24
N TYR A 263 -22.44 13.06 -3.00
CA TYR A 263 -21.40 13.77 -2.26
C TYR A 263 -20.04 13.68 -2.99
N TYR A 264 -19.65 12.51 -3.49
CA TYR A 264 -18.43 12.36 -4.29
C TYR A 264 -18.48 13.10 -5.63
N LYS A 265 -19.64 13.14 -6.29
CA LYS A 265 -19.81 13.93 -7.52
C LYS A 265 -19.56 15.42 -7.28
N ASP A 266 -20.05 15.97 -6.16
CA ASP A 266 -19.78 17.37 -5.79
C ASP A 266 -18.27 17.60 -5.58
N LEU A 267 -17.60 16.70 -4.84
CA LEU A 267 -16.16 16.78 -4.62
C LEU A 267 -15.35 16.71 -5.91
N VAL A 268 -15.63 15.72 -6.77
CA VAL A 268 -14.92 15.52 -8.06
C VAL A 268 -15.16 16.68 -9.03
N ASN A 269 -16.33 17.29 -9.00
CA ASN A 269 -16.62 18.46 -9.82
C ASN A 269 -15.99 19.76 -9.27
N THR A 270 -15.68 19.82 -7.99
CA THR A 270 -15.14 21.01 -7.32
C THR A 270 -13.61 20.98 -7.25
N TYR A 271 -13.01 19.81 -7.02
CA TYR A 271 -11.57 19.65 -6.80
C TYR A 271 -10.95 18.72 -7.85
N PRO A 272 -9.63 18.80 -8.10
CA PRO A 272 -8.94 17.95 -9.07
C PRO A 272 -8.75 16.52 -8.58
N ILE A 273 -9.80 15.88 -8.08
CA ILE A 273 -9.79 14.51 -7.61
C ILE A 273 -9.80 13.57 -8.81
N ILE A 274 -8.81 12.70 -8.91
CA ILE A 274 -8.65 11.74 -10.00
C ILE A 274 -8.60 10.28 -9.52
N SER A 275 -8.75 10.05 -8.22
CA SER A 275 -8.81 8.70 -7.63
C SER A 275 -9.55 8.72 -6.31
N ILE A 276 -10.47 7.75 -6.12
CA ILE A 276 -11.16 7.47 -4.85
C ILE A 276 -10.97 5.99 -4.55
N GLU A 277 -10.46 5.70 -3.36
CA GLU A 277 -10.26 4.35 -2.83
C GLU A 277 -11.35 4.04 -1.82
N ASP A 278 -11.88 2.80 -1.86
CA ASP A 278 -12.93 2.25 -0.99
C ASP A 278 -14.08 3.21 -0.74
N ALA A 279 -14.68 3.63 -1.85
CA ALA A 279 -15.73 4.66 -1.89
C ALA A 279 -17.01 4.25 -1.15
N VAL A 280 -17.27 2.96 -0.99
CA VAL A 280 -18.42 2.39 -0.26
C VAL A 280 -17.95 1.17 0.53
N ASP A 281 -18.81 0.63 1.41
CA ASP A 281 -18.52 -0.55 2.24
C ASP A 281 -18.02 -1.74 1.40
N GLU A 282 -17.03 -2.48 1.91
CA GLU A 282 -16.39 -3.61 1.22
C GLU A 282 -17.36 -4.74 0.86
N ASN A 283 -18.55 -4.79 1.45
CA ASN A 283 -19.63 -5.73 1.14
C ASN A 283 -20.69 -5.14 0.21
N ASP A 284 -20.70 -3.82 -0.05
CA ASP A 284 -21.66 -3.15 -0.94
C ASP A 284 -21.22 -3.21 -2.42
N TRP A 285 -21.23 -4.41 -2.99
CA TRP A 285 -20.86 -4.66 -4.41
C TRP A 285 -21.76 -3.90 -5.39
N GLU A 286 -23.05 -3.72 -5.06
CA GLU A 286 -23.98 -2.95 -5.87
C GLU A 286 -23.64 -1.46 -5.84
N GLY A 287 -23.33 -0.93 -4.65
CA GLY A 287 -22.85 0.43 -4.49
C GLY A 287 -21.56 0.68 -5.25
N PHE A 288 -20.58 -0.23 -5.17
CA PHE A 288 -19.36 -0.14 -5.96
C PHE A 288 -19.62 -0.13 -7.47
N SER A 289 -20.50 -1.01 -7.96
CA SER A 289 -20.88 -1.00 -9.38
C SER A 289 -21.56 0.30 -9.77
N LYS A 290 -22.37 0.88 -8.87
CA LYS A 290 -23.07 2.14 -9.11
C LYS A 290 -22.11 3.32 -9.16
N VAL A 291 -21.21 3.48 -8.17
CA VAL A 291 -20.22 4.56 -8.18
C VAL A 291 -19.29 4.44 -9.39
N THR A 292 -18.95 3.21 -9.81
CA THR A 292 -18.14 2.96 -11.00
C THR A 292 -18.85 3.42 -12.26
N ARG A 293 -20.13 3.14 -12.41
CA ARG A 293 -20.92 3.61 -13.54
C ARG A 293 -21.03 5.14 -13.60
N GLU A 294 -21.13 5.80 -12.45
CA GLU A 294 -21.37 7.25 -12.37
C GLU A 294 -20.06 8.08 -12.51
N LEU A 295 -18.94 7.56 -12.04
CA LEU A 295 -17.66 8.30 -11.96
C LEU A 295 -16.50 7.63 -12.68
N GLY A 296 -16.59 6.33 -13.02
CA GLY A 296 -15.45 5.54 -13.49
C GLY A 296 -14.87 5.97 -14.84
N ASP A 297 -15.62 6.68 -15.67
CA ASP A 297 -15.12 7.27 -16.92
C ASP A 297 -14.24 8.51 -16.69
N LYS A 298 -14.36 9.14 -15.50
CA LYS A 298 -13.66 10.39 -15.16
C LYS A 298 -12.48 10.15 -14.22
N ILE A 299 -12.63 9.23 -13.27
CA ILE A 299 -11.67 9.01 -12.20
C ILE A 299 -11.37 7.52 -11.98
N GLN A 300 -10.31 7.26 -11.28
CA GLN A 300 -9.96 5.94 -10.80
C GLN A 300 -10.77 5.60 -9.55
N LEU A 301 -11.41 4.43 -9.55
CA LEU A 301 -12.14 3.87 -8.42
C LEU A 301 -11.45 2.60 -7.97
N VAL A 302 -10.82 2.67 -6.81
CA VAL A 302 -9.88 1.68 -6.31
C VAL A 302 -10.56 0.81 -5.28
N GLY A 303 -10.42 -0.51 -5.40
CA GLY A 303 -10.73 -1.42 -4.31
C GLY A 303 -9.47 -1.84 -3.58
N ASP A 304 -9.38 -1.52 -2.28
CA ASP A 304 -8.41 -2.06 -1.33
C ASP A 304 -9.10 -3.20 -0.54
N ASP A 305 -9.95 -2.88 0.42
CA ASP A 305 -10.69 -3.85 1.23
C ASP A 305 -11.70 -4.65 0.38
N LEU A 306 -12.21 -4.04 -0.70
CA LEU A 306 -13.08 -4.75 -1.66
C LEU A 306 -12.38 -5.96 -2.29
N PHE A 307 -11.10 -5.85 -2.66
CA PHE A 307 -10.38 -6.85 -3.44
C PHE A 307 -9.31 -7.61 -2.66
N VAL A 308 -8.76 -7.01 -1.59
CA VAL A 308 -7.74 -7.57 -0.69
C VAL A 308 -6.59 -8.29 -1.42
N THR A 309 -6.19 -7.75 -2.58
CA THR A 309 -5.17 -8.36 -3.48
C THR A 309 -5.53 -9.79 -3.91
N ASN A 310 -6.79 -10.18 -3.82
CA ASN A 310 -7.29 -11.53 -4.05
C ASN A 310 -7.90 -11.68 -5.44
N LYS A 311 -7.41 -12.66 -6.20
CA LYS A 311 -7.85 -12.96 -7.57
C LYS A 311 -9.35 -13.31 -7.66
N GLU A 312 -9.91 -14.04 -6.67
CA GLU A 312 -11.33 -14.41 -6.65
C GLU A 312 -12.20 -13.16 -6.42
N CYS A 313 -11.78 -12.28 -5.48
CA CYS A 313 -12.47 -11.01 -5.23
C CYS A 313 -12.40 -10.06 -6.43
N LEU A 314 -11.23 -9.95 -7.06
CA LEU A 314 -11.05 -9.14 -8.26
C LEU A 314 -11.91 -9.66 -9.42
N GLN A 315 -11.96 -10.98 -9.64
CA GLN A 315 -12.82 -11.58 -10.67
C GLN A 315 -14.30 -11.22 -10.42
N LYS A 316 -14.76 -11.31 -9.17
CA LYS A 316 -16.11 -10.87 -8.79
C LYS A 316 -16.33 -9.38 -9.11
N GLY A 317 -15.34 -8.52 -8.87
CA GLY A 317 -15.40 -7.11 -9.23
C GLY A 317 -15.52 -6.89 -10.74
N ILE A 318 -14.73 -7.61 -11.53
CA ILE A 318 -14.78 -7.58 -12.99
C ILE A 318 -16.16 -7.97 -13.49
N ASP A 319 -16.71 -9.09 -12.98
CA ASP A 319 -18.02 -9.61 -13.38
C ASP A 319 -19.16 -8.63 -13.03
N ASN A 320 -19.04 -7.92 -11.91
CA ASN A 320 -20.01 -6.92 -11.45
C ASN A 320 -19.71 -5.49 -11.92
N LYS A 321 -18.62 -5.25 -12.64
CA LYS A 321 -18.16 -3.91 -13.05
C LYS A 321 -17.97 -2.97 -11.85
N ALA A 322 -17.44 -3.50 -10.76
CA ALA A 322 -17.19 -2.80 -9.51
C ALA A 322 -15.73 -2.37 -9.41
N GLY A 323 -15.48 -1.05 -9.39
CA GLY A 323 -14.14 -0.49 -9.49
C GLY A 323 -13.57 -0.49 -10.91
N ASN A 324 -12.42 0.16 -11.09
CA ASN A 324 -11.61 0.13 -12.31
C ASN A 324 -10.10 0.08 -11.99
N ALA A 325 -9.78 -0.06 -10.69
CA ALA A 325 -8.42 -0.20 -10.19
C ALA A 325 -8.40 -1.05 -8.91
N ILE A 326 -7.27 -1.66 -8.64
CA ILE A 326 -7.00 -2.45 -7.42
C ILE A 326 -5.78 -1.92 -6.70
N LEU A 327 -5.85 -1.84 -5.36
CA LEU A 327 -4.67 -1.64 -4.52
C LEU A 327 -4.01 -3.01 -4.25
N LEU A 328 -2.69 -3.05 -4.35
CA LEU A 328 -1.90 -4.27 -4.18
C LEU A 328 -1.11 -4.22 -2.89
N LYS A 329 -1.36 -5.21 -2.03
CA LYS A 329 -0.69 -5.40 -0.75
C LYS A 329 -0.33 -6.88 -0.60
N VAL A 330 0.93 -7.25 -0.78
CA VAL A 330 1.37 -8.66 -0.74
C VAL A 330 0.98 -9.38 0.57
N ASN A 331 0.88 -8.65 1.67
CA ASN A 331 0.49 -9.22 2.96
C ASN A 331 -1.00 -9.57 3.06
N GLN A 332 -1.87 -8.95 2.25
CA GLN A 332 -3.30 -9.28 2.24
C GLN A 332 -3.59 -10.66 1.65
N ILE A 333 -2.72 -11.14 0.77
CA ILE A 333 -2.88 -12.44 0.11
C ILE A 333 -1.85 -13.47 0.58
N GLY A 334 -0.61 -13.09 0.86
CA GLY A 334 0.39 -13.90 1.56
C GLY A 334 1.34 -14.70 0.70
N THR A 335 1.30 -14.64 -0.64
CA THR A 335 2.34 -15.17 -1.54
C THR A 335 2.62 -14.23 -2.71
N ILE A 336 3.81 -14.34 -3.26
CA ILE A 336 4.19 -13.62 -4.49
C ILE A 336 3.43 -14.15 -5.70
N THR A 337 3.26 -15.46 -5.81
CA THR A 337 2.55 -16.08 -6.94
C THR A 337 1.10 -15.60 -7.03
N GLU A 338 0.34 -15.61 -5.93
CA GLU A 338 -1.04 -15.11 -5.91
C GLU A 338 -1.12 -13.62 -6.24
N THR A 339 -0.15 -12.83 -5.73
CA THR A 339 -0.06 -11.38 -6.05
C THR A 339 0.16 -11.16 -7.55
N LEU A 340 1.11 -11.88 -8.17
CA LEU A 340 1.39 -11.77 -9.61
C LEU A 340 0.19 -12.19 -10.47
N GLU A 341 -0.51 -13.25 -10.09
CA GLU A 341 -1.73 -13.69 -10.77
C GLU A 341 -2.86 -12.66 -10.69
N THR A 342 -2.99 -11.99 -9.55
CA THR A 342 -3.99 -10.92 -9.37
C THR A 342 -3.67 -9.73 -10.26
N ILE A 343 -2.40 -9.35 -10.38
CA ILE A 343 -1.94 -8.28 -11.28
C ILE A 343 -2.21 -8.62 -12.75
N GLU A 344 -1.91 -9.84 -13.16
CA GLU A 344 -2.15 -10.28 -14.53
C GLU A 344 -3.65 -10.26 -14.86
N LEU A 345 -4.50 -10.72 -13.92
CA LEU A 345 -5.94 -10.64 -14.06
C LEU A 345 -6.42 -9.19 -14.18
N ALA A 346 -5.91 -8.29 -13.33
CA ALA A 346 -6.25 -6.87 -13.38
C ALA A 346 -5.93 -6.28 -14.76
N LYS A 347 -4.69 -6.45 -15.22
CA LYS A 347 -4.21 -5.92 -16.51
C LYS A 347 -4.98 -6.47 -17.70
N SER A 348 -5.23 -7.78 -17.74
CA SER A 348 -5.94 -8.43 -18.85
C SER A 348 -7.40 -7.99 -18.96
N ASN A 349 -7.95 -7.38 -17.89
CA ASN A 349 -9.32 -6.85 -17.85
C ASN A 349 -9.39 -5.31 -17.79
N GLY A 350 -8.28 -4.61 -18.05
CA GLY A 350 -8.25 -3.15 -18.11
C GLY A 350 -8.30 -2.44 -16.77
N TYR A 351 -8.18 -3.17 -15.65
CA TYR A 351 -8.04 -2.57 -14.32
C TYR A 351 -6.65 -1.99 -14.14
N LYS A 352 -6.59 -0.80 -13.58
CA LYS A 352 -5.33 -0.18 -13.16
C LYS A 352 -4.85 -0.81 -11.85
N THR A 353 -3.56 -0.76 -11.60
CA THR A 353 -2.97 -1.28 -10.37
C THR A 353 -2.27 -0.17 -9.61
N ILE A 354 -2.49 -0.11 -8.30
CA ILE A 354 -1.83 0.80 -7.37
C ILE A 354 -1.03 -0.05 -6.40
N ILE A 355 0.20 0.32 -6.12
CA ILE A 355 1.05 -0.39 -5.17
C ILE A 355 1.04 0.36 -3.85
N SER A 356 0.64 -0.31 -2.77
CA SER A 356 0.67 0.24 -1.43
C SER A 356 2.09 0.36 -0.89
N HIS A 357 2.32 1.35 -0.01
CA HIS A 357 3.59 1.60 0.67
C HIS A 357 3.87 0.66 1.85
N ARG A 358 3.12 -0.42 2.08
CA ARG A 358 3.23 -1.30 3.26
C ARG A 358 4.62 -1.92 3.42
N TYR A 359 5.60 -1.08 3.81
CA TYR A 359 7.00 -1.42 4.07
C TYR A 359 7.57 -0.52 5.14
N LYS A 360 7.16 -0.73 6.38
CA LYS A 360 7.74 -0.04 7.54
C LYS A 360 8.48 -1.04 8.43
N VAL A 361 9.46 -1.74 7.89
CA VAL A 361 10.39 -2.52 8.71
C VAL A 361 11.70 -1.74 8.83
N ASN A 362 12.12 -1.49 10.07
CA ASN A 362 13.40 -0.85 10.35
C ASN A 362 14.56 -1.82 10.06
N ASP A 363 15.05 -1.81 8.84
CA ASP A 363 16.37 -2.33 8.54
C ASP A 363 17.41 -1.31 9.01
N PHE A 364 18.05 -1.55 10.14
CA PHE A 364 19.11 -0.71 10.69
C PHE A 364 20.34 -0.59 9.78
N CYS A 365 20.44 -1.38 8.72
CA CYS A 365 21.59 -1.38 7.81
C CYS A 365 21.27 -1.23 6.31
N ASP A 366 20.05 -1.54 5.82
CA ASP A 366 19.70 -1.38 4.41
C ASP A 366 18.26 -0.89 4.32
N SER A 367 18.11 0.34 3.95
CA SER A 367 16.90 1.14 3.83
C SER A 367 15.61 0.41 3.44
N PRO A 368 14.45 0.70 4.11
CA PRO A 368 13.11 0.17 3.78
C PRO A 368 12.67 0.43 2.33
N VAL A 369 13.31 1.35 1.66
CA VAL A 369 13.12 1.65 0.23
C VAL A 369 13.61 0.54 -0.69
N LYS A 370 14.54 -0.33 -0.26
CA LYS A 370 15.05 -1.40 -1.13
C LYS A 370 13.98 -2.44 -1.44
N ILE A 371 13.18 -2.83 -0.46
CA ILE A 371 12.13 -3.86 -0.65
C ILE A 371 10.90 -3.31 -1.35
N GLY A 372 10.38 -2.17 -0.91
CA GLY A 372 9.30 -1.48 -1.60
C GLY A 372 9.68 -1.11 -3.03
N ARG A 373 10.91 -0.63 -3.25
CA ARG A 373 11.47 -0.36 -4.57
C ARG A 373 11.64 -1.64 -5.39
N GLU A 374 12.02 -2.74 -4.79
CA GLU A 374 12.28 -3.99 -5.49
C GLU A 374 10.99 -4.68 -5.91
N ILE A 375 9.98 -4.80 -5.05
CA ILE A 375 8.64 -5.28 -5.44
C ILE A 375 7.94 -4.25 -6.34
N PHE A 376 8.11 -2.98 -6.07
CA PHE A 376 7.66 -1.87 -6.86
C PHE A 376 8.18 -1.91 -8.33
N LEU A 377 9.43 -2.31 -8.55
CA LEU A 377 9.99 -2.51 -9.88
C LEU A 377 9.58 -3.86 -10.52
N LEU A 378 8.95 -4.78 -9.75
CA LEU A 378 8.46 -6.06 -10.25
C LEU A 378 7.35 -5.92 -11.31
N PHE A 379 6.59 -4.83 -11.29
CA PHE A 379 5.30 -4.76 -11.97
C PHE A 379 5.30 -3.84 -13.19
N TYR A 380 6.48 -3.49 -13.71
CA TYR A 380 6.64 -2.44 -14.69
C TYR A 380 6.59 -2.91 -16.14
N LYS A 381 5.51 -2.61 -16.85
CA LYS A 381 5.44 -2.53 -18.32
C LYS A 381 4.72 -1.31 -18.89
N GLU A 382 3.97 -0.51 -18.12
CA GLU A 382 3.08 0.51 -18.66
C GLU A 382 3.09 1.86 -17.90
N GLU A 383 2.73 2.96 -18.61
CA GLU A 383 2.79 4.35 -18.14
C GLU A 383 1.72 4.73 -17.10
N ASP A 384 0.73 3.87 -16.83
CA ASP A 384 -0.45 4.16 -16.02
C ASP A 384 -0.38 3.69 -14.55
N PHE A 385 0.79 3.38 -14.04
CA PHE A 385 0.97 2.92 -12.66
C PHE A 385 1.03 4.06 -11.66
N ARG A 386 0.31 3.91 -10.54
CA ARG A 386 0.35 4.81 -9.39
C ARG A 386 0.89 4.09 -8.15
N PHE A 387 1.44 4.87 -7.23
CA PHE A 387 2.05 4.39 -6.01
C PHE A 387 1.61 5.27 -4.84
N LYS A 388 0.96 4.64 -3.85
CA LYS A 388 0.55 5.27 -2.61
C LYS A 388 1.71 5.33 -1.62
N THR A 389 2.06 6.49 -1.11
CA THR A 389 3.18 6.67 -0.18
C THR A 389 3.01 7.86 0.74
N THR A 390 3.84 7.90 1.78
CA THR A 390 4.01 9.07 2.63
C THR A 390 5.19 9.92 2.14
N ILE A 391 5.16 11.22 2.38
CA ILE A 391 6.31 12.10 2.05
C ILE A 391 7.55 11.71 2.85
N THR A 392 7.39 11.27 4.08
CA THR A 392 8.48 10.75 4.93
C THR A 392 9.10 9.48 4.36
N GLY A 393 8.29 8.57 3.80
CA GLY A 393 8.76 7.38 3.11
C GLY A 393 9.58 7.71 1.85
N LEU A 394 9.16 8.71 1.07
CA LEU A 394 9.90 9.20 -0.10
C LEU A 394 11.21 9.90 0.26
N ALA A 395 11.24 10.70 1.32
CA ALA A 395 12.46 11.38 1.78
C ALA A 395 13.56 10.38 2.18
N SER A 396 13.17 9.26 2.80
CA SER A 396 14.09 8.15 3.09
C SER A 396 14.61 7.51 1.80
N SER A 397 13.79 7.41 0.75
CA SER A 397 14.17 6.86 -0.55
C SER A 397 15.17 7.73 -1.32
N VAL A 398 15.06 9.04 -1.18
CA VAL A 398 15.96 9.99 -1.86
C VAL A 398 17.36 10.02 -1.20
N ARG A 399 17.49 9.83 0.11
CA ARG A 399 18.78 9.74 0.80
C ARG A 399 19.65 8.58 0.33
N LEU A 400 19.07 7.50 -0.18
CA LEU A 400 19.79 6.31 -0.66
C LEU A 400 20.40 6.44 -2.06
N ARG A 401 20.06 7.47 -2.83
CA ARG A 401 20.76 7.73 -4.11
C ARG A 401 22.25 8.04 -3.93
N ARG A 402 22.70 8.46 -2.73
CA ARG A 402 24.13 8.71 -2.50
C ARG A 402 25.00 7.47 -2.33
N ALA A 403 24.41 6.30 -2.02
CA ALA A 403 25.18 5.08 -1.74
C ALA A 403 25.18 4.02 -2.85
N GLY A 404 24.26 4.04 -3.81
CA GLY A 404 24.05 2.92 -4.76
C GLY A 404 24.07 3.25 -6.26
N ILE A 405 24.13 4.52 -6.69
CA ILE A 405 24.19 4.93 -8.10
C ILE A 405 25.42 5.84 -8.38
N ALA A 406 26.47 5.71 -7.61
CA ALA A 406 27.74 6.41 -7.88
C ALA A 406 28.54 5.83 -9.06
N ALA A 407 28.05 4.75 -9.69
CA ALA A 407 28.79 4.09 -10.77
C ALA A 407 28.32 4.44 -12.21
N SER A 408 27.31 5.28 -12.41
CA SER A 408 26.89 5.64 -13.78
C SER A 408 26.41 7.08 -14.03
N CYS A 409 26.65 8.00 -13.10
CA CYS A 409 26.35 9.43 -13.33
C CYS A 409 27.53 10.31 -12.90
N SER A 410 28.67 10.20 -13.58
CA SER A 410 29.76 11.17 -13.54
C SER A 410 29.44 12.43 -14.37
N GLY A 411 28.35 13.13 -14.05
CA GLY A 411 27.92 14.28 -14.84
C GLY A 411 27.18 15.38 -14.08
N TRP A 412 26.91 15.24 -12.80
CA TRP A 412 26.09 16.21 -12.05
C TRP A 412 26.70 16.60 -10.71
N ILE A 413 27.89 17.20 -10.74
CA ILE A 413 28.36 18.12 -9.69
C ILE A 413 29.16 19.22 -10.41
N LYS A 414 28.51 20.30 -10.76
CA LYS A 414 29.05 21.65 -10.73
C LYS A 414 27.91 22.59 -10.41
#